data_c439fb9c673db0c7996c87cd26ccffa1
#
_entry.id   c439fb9c673db0c7996c87cd26ccffa1
#
_cell.length_a   1.000
_cell.length_b   1.000
_cell.length_c   1.000
_cell.angle_alpha   90.00
_cell.angle_beta   90.00
_cell.angle_gamma   90.00
#
_symmetry.space_group_name_H-M   'P 1'
#
loop_
_entity.id
_entity.type
_entity.pdbx_description
1 polymer ?
#
loop_
_entity_poly.entity_id
_entity_poly.type
_entity_poly.pdbx_seq_one_letter_code
_entity_poly.pdbx_strand_id
1 'polypeptide(L)'
;MQKFLESYGILVQENIKDKNVEIDKNTITIHNSNISEIDLNILEQKQINKITIKNCEIDYIYFADDNIELFFIDCIFKNQIIVRGFSFHRKVSFIQCIFEKKVSFSSTIFGNQVDFGLTKFEDEVRFI
;
A
#
# COMPACT_ATOMS: atom_id res chain seq x y z
N MET A 1 6.44 18.79 -2.66
CA MET A 1 6.17 17.34 -2.86
C MET A 1 5.10 16.82 -1.90
N GLN A 2 5.15 17.17 -0.63
CA GLN A 2 4.16 16.72 0.35
C GLN A 2 2.72 17.05 -0.05
N LYS A 3 2.44 18.31 -0.39
CA LYS A 3 1.11 18.73 -0.82
C LYS A 3 0.65 18.03 -2.10
N PHE A 4 1.59 17.76 -2.99
CA PHE A 4 1.29 17.07 -4.23
C PHE A 4 0.82 15.63 -3.94
N LEU A 5 1.54 14.92 -3.08
CA LEU A 5 1.16 13.56 -2.68
C LEU A 5 -0.18 13.54 -1.93
N GLU A 6 -0.45 14.55 -1.10
CA GLU A 6 -1.75 14.64 -0.41
C GLU A 6 -2.92 14.67 -1.40
N SER A 7 -2.75 15.33 -2.52
CA SER A 7 -3.80 15.38 -3.55
C SER A 7 -4.09 14.02 -4.15
N TYR A 8 -3.16 13.07 -4.03
CA TYR A 8 -3.34 11.68 -4.46
C TYR A 8 -3.70 10.73 -3.31
N GLY A 9 -3.97 11.28 -2.13
CA GLY A 9 -4.35 10.45 -0.99
C GLY A 9 -3.18 9.81 -0.25
N ILE A 10 -1.96 10.33 -0.44
CA ILE A 10 -0.77 9.84 0.23
C ILE A 10 -0.26 10.93 1.18
N LEU A 11 -0.37 10.66 2.48
CA LEU A 11 0.13 11.56 3.52
C LEU A 11 1.51 11.10 3.96
N VAL A 12 2.49 11.97 3.82
CA VAL A 12 3.88 11.69 4.18
C VAL A 12 4.34 12.64 5.26
N GLN A 13 5.43 12.31 5.92
CA GLN A 13 6.05 13.20 6.88
C GLN A 13 6.61 14.44 6.16
N GLU A 14 6.71 15.55 6.90
CA GLU A 14 7.45 16.72 6.44
C GLU A 14 8.84 16.27 5.98
N ASN A 15 9.42 16.92 5.05
CA ASN A 15 10.78 16.64 4.57
C ASN A 15 10.93 15.43 3.64
N ILE A 16 9.83 14.93 3.06
CA ILE A 16 10.01 13.93 2.00
C ILE A 16 10.83 14.56 0.88
N LYS A 17 11.83 13.81 0.41
CA LYS A 17 12.74 14.31 -0.63
C LYS A 17 12.17 14.01 -2.00
N ASP A 18 12.25 14.96 -2.91
CA ASP A 18 11.78 14.79 -4.28
C ASP A 18 12.42 13.58 -4.96
N LYS A 19 13.68 13.31 -4.67
CA LYS A 19 14.39 12.15 -5.24
C LYS A 19 13.80 10.80 -4.81
N ASN A 20 13.00 10.78 -3.74
CA ASN A 20 12.37 9.57 -3.24
C ASN A 20 10.98 9.32 -3.84
N VAL A 21 10.53 10.19 -4.72
CA VAL A 21 9.21 10.09 -5.33
C VAL A 21 9.35 10.18 -6.83
N GLU A 22 8.71 9.24 -7.52
CA GLU A 22 8.66 9.24 -8.97
C GLU A 22 7.20 9.07 -9.40
N ILE A 23 6.72 9.99 -10.23
CA ILE A 23 5.35 9.95 -10.73
C ILE A 23 5.43 9.96 -12.25
N ASP A 24 4.86 8.94 -12.87
CA ASP A 24 4.84 8.79 -14.31
C ASP A 24 3.42 8.43 -14.73
N LYS A 25 2.70 9.43 -15.28
CA LYS A 25 1.31 9.28 -15.74
C LYS A 25 0.42 8.65 -14.67
N ASN A 26 0.20 7.35 -14.77
CA ASN A 26 -0.75 6.61 -13.94
C ASN A 26 -0.06 5.79 -12.84
N THR A 27 1.23 6.00 -12.61
CA THR A 27 1.99 5.24 -11.62
C THR A 27 2.70 6.16 -10.63
N ILE A 28 2.80 5.70 -9.39
CA ILE A 28 3.53 6.41 -8.35
C ILE A 28 4.51 5.44 -7.71
N THR A 29 5.76 5.85 -7.58
CA THR A 29 6.79 5.09 -6.87
C THR A 29 7.34 5.96 -5.74
N ILE A 30 7.37 5.42 -4.53
CA ILE A 30 7.94 6.10 -3.35
C ILE A 30 8.92 5.15 -2.69
N HIS A 31 10.08 5.67 -2.30
CA HIS A 31 11.05 4.87 -1.56
C HIS A 31 11.73 5.67 -0.46
N ASN A 32 12.26 4.94 0.54
CA ASN A 32 13.05 5.48 1.64
C ASN A 32 12.35 6.62 2.39
N SER A 33 11.07 6.45 2.70
CA SER A 33 10.25 7.49 3.31
C SER A 33 9.36 6.92 4.40
N ASN A 34 8.84 7.80 5.25
CA ASN A 34 7.81 7.45 6.21
C ASN A 34 6.47 7.95 5.69
N ILE A 35 5.52 7.05 5.56
CA ILE A 35 4.19 7.35 5.02
C ILE A 35 3.19 7.20 6.13
N SER A 36 2.45 8.27 6.43
CA SER A 36 1.41 8.23 7.46
C SER A 36 0.17 7.52 6.98
N GLU A 37 -0.20 7.71 5.71
CA GLU A 37 -1.44 7.18 5.20
C GLU A 37 -1.40 7.01 3.69
N ILE A 38 -1.96 5.92 3.21
CA ILE A 38 -2.22 5.69 1.79
C ILE A 38 -3.72 5.42 1.64
N ASP A 39 -4.41 6.24 0.85
CA ASP A 39 -5.83 6.05 0.58
C ASP A 39 -6.00 5.57 -0.87
N LEU A 40 -6.25 4.28 -1.03
CA LEU A 40 -6.37 3.66 -2.35
C LEU A 40 -7.61 4.15 -3.11
N ASN A 41 -8.65 4.56 -2.39
CA ASN A 41 -9.84 5.09 -3.04
C ASN A 41 -9.57 6.41 -3.75
N ILE A 42 -8.81 7.30 -3.12
CA ILE A 42 -8.41 8.57 -3.74
C ILE A 42 -7.49 8.31 -4.94
N LEU A 43 -6.53 7.41 -4.78
CA LEU A 43 -5.62 7.05 -5.87
C LEU A 43 -6.38 6.54 -7.10
N GLU A 44 -7.39 5.71 -6.89
CA GLU A 44 -8.21 5.23 -7.99
C GLU A 44 -8.99 6.35 -8.66
N GLN A 45 -9.56 7.27 -7.89
CA GLN A 45 -10.26 8.45 -8.42
C GLN A 45 -9.33 9.32 -9.26
N LYS A 46 -8.06 9.35 -8.93
CA LYS A 46 -7.02 10.08 -9.68
C LYS A 46 -6.46 9.29 -10.85
N GLN A 47 -7.05 8.13 -11.15
CA GLN A 47 -6.67 7.27 -12.27
C GLN A 47 -5.25 6.70 -12.14
N ILE A 48 -4.76 6.55 -10.92
CA ILE A 48 -3.53 5.81 -10.67
C ILE A 48 -3.84 4.32 -10.79
N ASN A 49 -3.08 3.60 -11.58
CA ASN A 49 -3.28 2.16 -11.79
C ASN A 49 -2.20 1.28 -11.18
N LYS A 50 -1.12 1.87 -10.67
CA LYS A 50 -0.08 1.13 -9.97
C LYS A 50 0.63 2.01 -8.96
N ILE A 51 0.87 1.47 -7.77
CA ILE A 51 1.78 2.07 -6.79
C ILE A 51 2.88 1.08 -6.46
N THR A 52 4.09 1.60 -6.32
CA THR A 52 5.28 0.85 -5.90
C THR A 52 5.90 1.58 -4.72
N ILE A 53 5.94 0.90 -3.58
CA ILE A 53 6.44 1.48 -2.33
C ILE A 53 7.60 0.60 -1.84
N LYS A 54 8.77 1.20 -1.68
CA LYS A 54 10.00 0.47 -1.33
C LYS A 54 10.66 1.05 -0.11
N ASN A 55 11.02 0.19 0.82
CA ASN A 55 11.78 0.57 2.03
C ASN A 55 11.14 1.75 2.76
N CYS A 56 9.84 1.63 3.05
CA CYS A 56 9.08 2.66 3.74
C CYS A 56 8.46 2.09 5.01
N GLU A 57 8.26 2.93 6.01
CA GLU A 57 7.37 2.64 7.12
C GLU A 57 6.01 3.25 6.80
N ILE A 58 4.95 2.49 6.99
CA ILE A 58 3.59 2.89 6.64
C ILE A 58 2.72 2.74 7.88
N ASP A 59 2.09 3.84 8.31
CA ASP A 59 1.21 3.81 9.47
C ASP A 59 -0.15 3.23 9.12
N TYR A 60 -0.82 3.79 8.12
CA TYR A 60 -2.17 3.37 7.74
C TYR A 60 -2.29 3.21 6.23
N ILE A 61 -3.04 2.19 5.83
CA ILE A 61 -3.45 2.03 4.44
C ILE A 61 -4.95 1.75 4.42
N TYR A 62 -5.69 2.52 3.63
CA TYR A 62 -7.12 2.34 3.44
C TYR A 62 -7.36 1.68 2.09
N PHE A 63 -7.88 0.46 2.15
CA PHE A 63 -8.20 -0.33 0.97
C PHE A 63 -9.60 -0.02 0.46
N ALA A 64 -9.81 -0.24 -0.83
CA ALA A 64 -11.09 -0.14 -1.49
C ALA A 64 -11.17 -1.23 -2.55
N ASP A 65 -12.37 -1.48 -3.10
CA ASP A 65 -12.49 -2.28 -4.31
C ASP A 65 -11.82 -1.50 -5.43
N ASP A 66 -10.68 -1.96 -5.90
CA ASP A 66 -9.87 -1.16 -6.80
C ASP A 66 -9.28 -1.94 -7.97
N ASN A 67 -8.81 -1.18 -8.94
CA ASN A 67 -8.07 -1.64 -10.10
C ASN A 67 -6.62 -1.17 -10.04
N ILE A 68 -6.06 -1.02 -8.86
CA ILE A 68 -4.69 -0.57 -8.67
C ILE A 68 -3.81 -1.78 -8.40
N GLU A 69 -2.74 -1.91 -9.17
CA GLU A 69 -1.70 -2.87 -8.86
C GLU A 69 -0.88 -2.37 -7.68
N LEU A 70 -0.74 -3.21 -6.65
CA LEU A 70 -0.06 -2.86 -5.40
C LEU A 70 1.26 -3.62 -5.32
N PHE A 71 2.35 -2.89 -5.15
CA PHE A 71 3.67 -3.50 -4.99
C PHE A 71 4.41 -2.84 -3.83
N PHE A 72 4.50 -3.57 -2.71
CA PHE A 72 5.24 -3.16 -1.53
C PHE A 72 6.44 -4.07 -1.34
N ILE A 73 7.63 -3.50 -1.24
CA ILE A 73 8.86 -4.26 -0.99
C ILE A 73 9.66 -3.62 0.14
N ASP A 74 10.14 -4.43 1.07
CA ASP A 74 10.91 -3.97 2.23
C ASP A 74 10.17 -2.92 3.07
N CYS A 75 8.86 -3.05 3.21
CA CYS A 75 8.05 -2.10 3.97
C CYS A 75 7.67 -2.66 5.32
N ILE A 76 7.45 -1.75 6.28
CA ILE A 76 6.96 -2.08 7.60
C ILE A 76 5.59 -1.44 7.78
N PHE A 77 4.57 -2.26 8.02
CA PHE A 77 3.22 -1.80 8.30
C PHE A 77 3.03 -1.76 9.80
N LYS A 78 2.82 -0.56 10.34
CA LYS A 78 2.86 -0.30 11.77
C LYS A 78 1.55 -0.59 12.48
N ASN A 79 0.43 -0.53 11.78
CA ASN A 79 -0.90 -0.69 12.36
C ASN A 79 -1.63 -1.87 11.75
N GLN A 80 -2.71 -2.28 12.41
CA GLN A 80 -3.51 -3.39 11.92
C GLN A 80 -4.13 -3.08 10.55
N ILE A 81 -4.27 -4.13 9.76
CA ILE A 81 -4.90 -4.06 8.45
C ILE A 81 -6.12 -4.97 8.50
N ILE A 82 -7.31 -4.39 8.34
CA ILE A 82 -8.54 -5.15 8.31
C ILE A 82 -9.30 -4.81 7.04
N VAL A 83 -9.40 -5.81 6.16
CA VAL A 83 -10.09 -5.70 4.88
C VAL A 83 -11.20 -6.74 4.87
N ARG A 84 -12.42 -6.33 4.56
CA ARG A 84 -13.56 -7.25 4.53
C ARG A 84 -14.37 -7.04 3.26
N GLY A 85 -14.58 -8.12 2.52
CA GLY A 85 -15.51 -8.12 1.40
C GLY A 85 -15.06 -7.32 0.20
N PHE A 86 -13.78 -7.01 0.08
CA PHE A 86 -13.26 -6.30 -1.08
C PHE A 86 -12.82 -7.26 -2.18
N SER A 87 -12.78 -6.75 -3.40
CA SER A 87 -12.24 -7.47 -4.55
C SER A 87 -11.05 -6.72 -5.12
N PHE A 88 -9.93 -7.40 -5.23
CA PHE A 88 -8.72 -6.85 -5.85
C PHE A 88 -8.60 -7.42 -7.25
N HIS A 89 -8.69 -6.58 -8.27
CA HIS A 89 -8.69 -7.02 -9.67
C HIS A 89 -7.29 -7.08 -10.28
N ARG A 90 -6.31 -6.46 -9.64
CA ARG A 90 -4.92 -6.40 -10.10
C ARG A 90 -4.01 -7.14 -9.14
N LYS A 91 -2.74 -7.28 -9.50
CA LYS A 91 -1.75 -7.94 -8.65
C LYS A 91 -1.58 -7.21 -7.33
N VAL A 92 -1.42 -7.98 -6.25
CA VAL A 92 -1.13 -7.46 -4.91
C VAL A 92 0.13 -8.17 -4.42
N SER A 93 1.18 -7.42 -4.17
CA SER A 93 2.45 -7.98 -3.74
C SER A 93 2.96 -7.26 -2.50
N PHE A 94 3.27 -8.06 -1.48
CA PHE A 94 3.93 -7.61 -0.25
C PHE A 94 5.18 -8.46 -0.11
N ILE A 95 6.31 -7.99 -0.64
CA ILE A 95 7.55 -8.76 -0.69
C ILE A 95 8.51 -8.25 0.37
N GLN A 96 9.05 -9.16 1.19
CA GLN A 96 10.01 -8.83 2.26
C GLN A 96 9.47 -7.75 3.20
N CYS A 97 8.16 -7.76 3.45
CA CYS A 97 7.50 -6.80 4.32
C CYS A 97 7.39 -7.36 5.74
N ILE A 98 7.11 -6.47 6.68
CA ILE A 98 6.81 -6.82 8.06
C ILE A 98 5.46 -6.20 8.41
N PHE A 99 4.53 -7.04 8.85
CA PHE A 99 3.26 -6.59 9.42
C PHE A 99 3.36 -6.72 10.93
N GLU A 100 3.45 -5.59 11.62
CA GLU A 100 3.65 -5.60 13.08
C GLU A 100 2.39 -5.93 13.86
N LYS A 101 1.22 -5.70 13.29
CA LYS A 101 -0.06 -5.90 13.95
C LYS A 101 -0.91 -6.88 13.15
N LYS A 102 -2.12 -7.12 13.64
CA LYS A 102 -3.07 -8.05 13.03
C LYS A 102 -3.38 -7.70 11.58
N VAL A 103 -3.42 -8.72 10.74
CA VAL A 103 -3.80 -8.61 9.33
C VAL A 103 -4.99 -9.52 9.08
N SER A 104 -6.06 -8.98 8.50
CA SER A 104 -7.21 -9.77 8.09
C SER A 104 -7.66 -9.37 6.69
N PHE A 105 -7.78 -10.36 5.82
CA PHE A 105 -8.38 -10.23 4.49
C PHE A 105 -9.62 -11.12 4.42
N SER A 106 -10.47 -11.04 5.44
CA SER A 106 -11.67 -11.88 5.52
C SER A 106 -12.62 -11.59 4.37
N SER A 107 -13.13 -12.65 3.73
CA SER A 107 -14.07 -12.56 2.61
C SER A 107 -13.55 -11.69 1.46
N THR A 108 -12.25 -11.62 1.31
CA THR A 108 -11.60 -10.83 0.25
C THR A 108 -11.37 -11.73 -0.95
N ILE A 109 -11.62 -11.18 -2.13
CA ILE A 109 -11.39 -11.87 -3.39
C ILE A 109 -10.15 -11.29 -4.04
N PHE A 110 -9.14 -12.14 -4.25
CA PHE A 110 -7.97 -11.78 -5.02
C PHE A 110 -8.17 -12.30 -6.44
N GLY A 111 -8.60 -11.42 -7.34
CA GLY A 111 -8.90 -11.77 -8.73
C GLY A 111 -7.67 -11.89 -9.61
N ASN A 112 -6.49 -11.70 -9.07
CA ASN A 112 -5.22 -11.81 -9.76
C ASN A 112 -4.19 -12.40 -8.79
N GLN A 113 -2.91 -12.38 -9.15
CA GLN A 113 -1.86 -12.90 -8.29
C GLN A 113 -1.76 -12.11 -6.99
N VAL A 114 -1.54 -12.83 -5.89
CA VAL A 114 -1.18 -12.26 -4.61
C VAL A 114 0.11 -12.91 -4.14
N ASP A 115 1.06 -12.11 -3.68
CA ASP A 115 2.37 -12.59 -3.28
C ASP A 115 2.78 -11.98 -1.94
N PHE A 116 3.09 -12.83 -0.97
CA PHE A 116 3.62 -12.43 0.33
C PHE A 116 5.03 -12.98 0.53
N GLY A 117 5.82 -13.04 -0.53
CA GLY A 117 7.14 -13.64 -0.51
C GLY A 117 8.06 -13.03 0.54
N LEU A 118 8.65 -13.87 1.40
CA LEU A 118 9.58 -13.48 2.45
C LEU A 118 9.01 -12.44 3.43
N THR A 119 7.70 -12.33 3.53
CA THR A 119 7.02 -11.40 4.42
C THR A 119 6.82 -12.03 5.79
N LYS A 120 6.99 -11.22 6.83
CA LYS A 120 6.85 -11.64 8.21
C LYS A 120 5.59 -11.04 8.82
N PHE A 121 4.77 -11.91 9.41
CA PHE A 121 3.59 -11.51 10.18
C PHE A 121 3.92 -11.68 11.66
N GLU A 122 3.96 -10.57 12.39
CA GLU A 122 4.32 -10.58 13.80
C GLU A 122 3.12 -10.77 14.73
N ASP A 123 1.92 -10.78 14.19
CA ASP A 123 0.67 -10.98 14.91
C ASP A 123 -0.24 -11.90 14.11
N GLU A 124 -1.50 -12.01 14.51
CA GLU A 124 -2.49 -12.86 13.86
C GLU A 124 -2.73 -12.46 12.40
N VAL A 125 -2.87 -13.46 11.53
CA VAL A 125 -3.23 -13.24 10.13
C VAL A 125 -4.40 -14.13 9.76
N ARG A 126 -5.37 -13.57 9.02
CA ARG A 126 -6.57 -14.29 8.57
C ARG A 126 -6.83 -14.02 7.09
N PHE A 127 -7.21 -15.08 6.38
CA PHE A 127 -7.59 -15.03 4.97
C PHE A 127 -8.99 -15.64 4.70
N ILE A 128 -9.74 -15.87 5.73
CA ILE A 128 -11.05 -16.54 5.61
C ILE A 128 -12.18 -15.53 5.51
#